data_9c9e482c5be239c85bd3311b1730eeb9
#
_entry.id   9c9e482c5be239c85bd3311b1730eeb9
#
_cell.length_a   1.000
_cell.length_b   1.000
_cell.length_c   1.000
_cell.angle_alpha   90.00
_cell.angle_beta   90.00
_cell.angle_gamma   90.00
#
_symmetry.space_group_name_H-M   'P 1'
#
loop_
_entity.id
_entity.type
_entity.pdbx_description
1 polymer ?
#
loop_
_entity_poly.entity_id
_entity_poly.type
_entity_poly.pdbx_seq_one_letter_code
_entity_poly.pdbx_strand_id
1 'polypeptide(L)'
;MAILESVKLAARIRNDKIDTDIERLITWTQAEMERVGVPSAVAVDEDNPLVSECSIQGVLSRISNDEKIREAAEKSFLYQLDCMRKHNWNEEEYEDAAQ
;
A
#
# COMPACT_ATOMS: atom_id res chain seq x y z
N MET A 1 -0.08 12.71 2.81
CA MET A 1 0.68 12.15 3.96
C MET A 1 1.50 10.96 3.48
N ALA A 2 2.74 10.86 3.90
CA ALA A 2 3.57 9.72 3.53
C ALA A 2 3.02 8.42 4.13
N ILE A 3 3.11 7.34 3.37
CA ILE A 3 2.61 6.02 3.80
C ILE A 3 3.29 5.58 5.09
N LEU A 4 4.60 5.83 5.20
CA LEU A 4 5.36 5.50 6.42
C LEU A 4 4.71 6.07 7.67
N GLU A 5 4.38 7.36 7.65
CA GLU A 5 3.76 8.03 8.79
C GLU A 5 2.38 7.47 9.10
N SER A 6 1.60 7.21 8.05
CA SER A 6 0.26 6.65 8.20
C SER A 6 0.29 5.25 8.83
N VAL A 7 1.24 4.42 8.40
CA VAL A 7 1.44 3.09 8.97
C VAL A 7 1.84 3.18 10.43
N LYS A 8 2.76 4.08 10.75
CA LYS A 8 3.23 4.25 12.14
C LYS A 8 2.09 4.69 13.06
N LEU A 9 1.24 5.61 12.59
CA LEU A 9 0.08 6.05 13.36
C LEU A 9 -0.91 4.90 13.57
N ALA A 10 -1.22 4.15 12.53
CA ALA A 10 -2.17 3.04 12.60
C ALA A 10 -1.67 1.92 13.51
N ALA A 11 -0.38 1.64 13.49
CA ALA A 11 0.23 0.59 14.32
C ALA A 11 0.68 1.11 15.69
N ARG A 12 0.49 2.39 15.98
CA ARG A 12 0.88 3.04 17.23
C ARG A 12 2.39 2.95 17.50
N ILE A 13 3.18 3.07 16.45
CA ILE A 13 4.63 3.05 16.54
C ILE A 13 5.13 4.49 16.67
N ARG A 14 5.90 4.77 17.72
CA ARG A 14 6.35 6.13 18.04
C ARG A 14 7.86 6.34 17.84
N ASN A 15 8.61 5.27 17.59
CA ASN A 15 10.06 5.35 17.40
C ASN A 15 10.42 5.01 15.97
N ASP A 16 11.70 5.22 15.62
CA ASP A 16 12.19 5.02 14.26
C ASP A 16 12.93 3.71 14.06
N LYS A 17 12.88 2.81 15.03
CA LYS A 17 13.67 1.58 15.01
C LYS A 17 13.34 0.65 13.86
N ILE A 18 12.07 0.65 13.42
CA ILE A 18 11.65 -0.25 12.34
C ILE A 18 11.26 0.49 11.06
N ASP A 19 11.62 1.78 10.94
CA ASP A 19 11.29 2.56 9.76
C ASP A 19 11.82 1.91 8.49
N THR A 20 13.05 1.39 8.52
CA THR A 20 13.64 0.71 7.37
C THR A 20 12.84 -0.53 6.97
N ASP A 21 12.38 -1.31 7.96
CA ASP A 21 11.56 -2.47 7.70
C ASP A 21 10.20 -2.09 7.11
N ILE A 22 9.60 -1.02 7.63
CA ILE A 22 8.33 -0.51 7.09
C ILE A 22 8.51 -0.06 5.65
N GLU A 23 9.57 0.68 5.35
CA GLU A 23 9.84 1.14 4.00
C GLU A 23 10.05 -0.02 3.03
N ARG A 24 10.74 -1.07 3.47
CA ARG A 24 10.91 -2.27 2.68
C ARG A 24 9.55 -2.95 2.39
N LEU A 25 8.66 -2.98 3.37
CA LEU A 25 7.33 -3.54 3.19
C LEU A 25 6.47 -2.67 2.28
N ILE A 26 6.61 -1.35 2.35
CA ILE A 26 5.93 -0.45 1.41
C ILE A 26 6.36 -0.78 -0.02
N THR A 27 7.66 -0.94 -0.25
CA THR A 27 8.19 -1.32 -1.55
C THR A 27 7.61 -2.67 -2.01
N TRP A 28 7.49 -3.63 -1.08
CA TRP A 28 6.86 -4.91 -1.37
C TRP A 28 5.40 -4.74 -1.82
N THR A 29 4.63 -3.87 -1.15
CA THR A 29 3.23 -3.64 -1.56
C THR A 29 3.15 -3.03 -2.95
N GLN A 30 4.08 -2.14 -3.28
CA GLN A 30 4.15 -1.56 -4.63
C GLN A 30 4.41 -2.65 -5.68
N ALA A 31 5.33 -3.56 -5.40
CA ALA A 31 5.61 -4.69 -6.29
C ALA A 31 4.38 -5.60 -6.46
N GLU A 32 3.63 -5.83 -5.38
CA GLU A 32 2.42 -6.63 -5.45
C GLU A 32 1.33 -5.96 -6.30
N MET A 33 1.20 -4.63 -6.18
CA MET A 33 0.26 -3.90 -7.03
C MET A 33 0.66 -3.99 -8.51
N GLU A 34 1.94 -3.82 -8.82
CA GLU A 34 2.43 -3.98 -10.19
C GLU A 34 2.19 -5.39 -10.72
N ARG A 35 2.38 -6.40 -9.86
CA ARG A 35 2.17 -7.79 -10.24
C ARG A 35 0.72 -8.05 -10.68
N VAL A 36 -0.25 -7.39 -10.06
CA VAL A 36 -1.65 -7.57 -10.43
C VAL A 36 -2.10 -6.64 -11.57
N GLY A 37 -1.19 -5.85 -12.12
CA GLY A 37 -1.46 -5.04 -13.31
C GLY A 37 -1.56 -3.55 -13.10
N VAL A 38 -1.26 -3.04 -11.91
CA VAL A 38 -1.25 -1.60 -11.66
C VAL A 38 -0.04 -0.98 -12.35
N PRO A 39 -0.21 0.09 -13.15
CA PRO A 39 0.94 0.74 -13.79
C PRO A 39 1.96 1.23 -12.75
N SER A 40 3.24 1.11 -13.07
CA SER A 40 4.32 1.48 -12.14
C SER A 40 4.21 2.90 -11.64
N ALA A 41 3.86 3.84 -12.50
CA ALA A 41 3.71 5.24 -12.10
C ALA A 41 2.59 5.44 -11.09
N VAL A 42 1.54 4.62 -11.15
CA VAL A 42 0.43 4.67 -10.20
C VAL A 42 0.80 3.99 -8.90
N ALA A 43 1.46 2.83 -8.98
CA ALA A 43 1.82 2.03 -7.81
C ALA A 43 2.73 2.76 -6.83
N VAL A 44 3.51 3.75 -7.29
CA VAL A 44 4.41 4.52 -6.44
C VAL A 44 3.82 5.88 -6.04
N ASP A 45 2.60 6.18 -6.45
CA ASP A 45 1.95 7.46 -6.16
C ASP A 45 1.26 7.41 -4.80
N GLU A 46 1.95 7.89 -3.77
CA GLU A 46 1.44 7.89 -2.41
C GLU A 46 0.24 8.82 -2.21
N ASP A 47 0.01 9.76 -3.13
CA ASP A 47 -1.13 10.67 -3.07
C ASP A 47 -2.41 10.03 -3.62
N ASN A 48 -2.28 8.92 -4.32
CA ASN A 48 -3.44 8.17 -4.81
C ASN A 48 -4.08 7.40 -3.65
N PRO A 49 -5.34 7.70 -3.28
CA PRO A 49 -5.99 7.07 -2.12
C PRO A 49 -6.08 5.55 -2.22
N LEU A 50 -6.28 5.01 -3.41
CA LEU A 50 -6.36 3.56 -3.61
C LEU A 50 -5.01 2.91 -3.31
N VAL A 51 -3.94 3.52 -3.80
CA VAL A 51 -2.57 3.02 -3.62
C VAL A 51 -2.15 3.13 -2.16
N SER A 52 -2.36 4.31 -1.55
CA SER A 52 -1.91 4.51 -0.18
C SER A 52 -2.65 3.60 0.79
N GLU A 53 -3.97 3.44 0.62
CA GLU A 53 -4.74 2.55 1.50
C GLU A 53 -4.32 1.09 1.34
N CYS A 54 -4.12 0.65 0.10
CA CYS A 54 -3.65 -0.70 -0.17
C CYS A 54 -2.28 -0.95 0.48
N SER A 55 -1.35 -0.01 0.35
CA SER A 55 -0.03 -0.13 0.96
C SER A 55 -0.10 -0.16 2.48
N ILE A 56 -0.91 0.71 3.09
CA ILE A 56 -1.08 0.75 4.54
C ILE A 56 -1.59 -0.61 5.05
N GLN A 57 -2.63 -1.14 4.43
CA GLN A 57 -3.19 -2.42 4.84
C GLN A 57 -2.20 -3.56 4.66
N GLY A 58 -1.46 -3.57 3.54
CA GLY A 58 -0.44 -4.59 3.30
C GLY A 58 0.66 -4.59 4.35
N VAL A 59 1.14 -3.41 4.73
CA VAL A 59 2.18 -3.29 5.75
C VAL A 59 1.63 -3.70 7.12
N LEU A 60 0.43 -3.23 7.49
CA LEU A 60 -0.19 -3.60 8.76
C LEU A 60 -0.39 -5.10 8.90
N SER A 61 -0.68 -5.80 7.80
CA SER A 61 -0.83 -7.26 7.82
C SER A 61 0.45 -7.98 8.22
N ARG A 62 1.59 -7.29 8.19
CA ARG A 62 2.90 -7.86 8.49
C ARG A 62 3.50 -7.39 9.80
N ILE A 63 3.21 -6.15 10.22
CA ILE A 63 3.90 -5.54 11.36
C ILE A 63 3.04 -5.36 12.60
N SER A 64 1.71 -5.45 12.50
CA SER A 64 0.85 -5.24 13.67
C SER A 64 1.08 -6.32 14.71
N ASN A 65 1.15 -5.92 15.98
CA ASN A 65 1.25 -6.86 17.10
C ASN A 65 -0.10 -7.43 17.49
N ASP A 66 -1.19 -6.84 17.03
CA ASP A 66 -2.54 -7.32 17.29
C ASP A 66 -2.95 -8.28 16.19
N GLU A 67 -3.19 -9.54 16.55
CA GLU A 67 -3.56 -10.58 15.60
C GLU A 67 -4.83 -10.26 14.83
N LYS A 68 -5.83 -9.68 15.50
CA LYS A 68 -7.09 -9.32 14.86
C LYS A 68 -6.89 -8.22 13.83
N ILE A 69 -6.03 -7.24 14.15
CA ILE A 69 -5.69 -6.16 13.22
C ILE A 69 -4.93 -6.75 12.02
N ARG A 70 -3.97 -7.65 12.26
CA ARG A 70 -3.23 -8.29 11.17
C ARG A 70 -4.16 -9.06 10.23
N GLU A 71 -5.05 -9.85 10.78
CA GLU A 71 -5.99 -10.65 9.97
C GLU A 71 -6.93 -9.76 9.16
N ALA A 72 -7.48 -8.72 9.78
CA ALA A 72 -8.35 -7.78 9.10
C ALA A 72 -7.60 -7.02 8.00
N ALA A 73 -6.37 -6.62 8.29
CA ALA A 73 -5.54 -5.92 7.32
C ALA A 73 -5.18 -6.81 6.13
N GLU A 74 -4.86 -8.09 6.38
CA GLU A 74 -4.56 -9.03 5.31
C GLU A 74 -5.76 -9.23 4.39
N LYS A 75 -6.94 -9.42 4.95
CA LYS A 75 -8.17 -9.56 4.16
C LYS A 75 -8.43 -8.31 3.32
N SER A 76 -8.27 -7.14 3.93
CA SER A 76 -8.47 -5.86 3.26
C SER A 76 -7.47 -5.69 2.11
N PHE A 77 -6.19 -6.01 2.37
CA PHE A 77 -5.14 -5.91 1.37
C PHE A 77 -5.41 -6.81 0.16
N LEU A 78 -5.75 -8.06 0.41
CA LEU A 78 -6.04 -9.02 -0.65
C LEU A 78 -7.27 -8.61 -1.45
N TYR A 79 -8.30 -8.12 -0.77
CA TYR A 79 -9.50 -7.60 -1.43
C TYR A 79 -9.18 -6.41 -2.33
N GLN A 80 -8.37 -5.48 -1.82
CA GLN A 80 -8.00 -4.30 -2.60
C GLN A 80 -7.13 -4.66 -3.80
N LEU A 81 -6.20 -5.62 -3.65
CA LEU A 81 -5.42 -6.11 -4.78
C LEU A 81 -6.33 -6.72 -5.84
N ASP A 82 -7.32 -7.49 -5.44
CA ASP A 82 -8.26 -8.10 -6.39
C ASP A 82 -9.07 -7.03 -7.13
N CYS A 83 -9.51 -6.00 -6.42
CA CYS A 83 -10.21 -4.87 -7.05
C CYS A 83 -9.31 -4.15 -8.04
N MET A 84 -8.04 -3.95 -7.68
CA MET A 84 -7.07 -3.31 -8.57
C MET A 84 -6.79 -4.16 -9.81
N ARG A 85 -6.71 -5.47 -9.64
CA ARG A 85 -6.52 -6.40 -10.78
C ARG A 85 -7.64 -6.30 -11.79
N LYS A 86 -8.87 -6.07 -11.31
CA LYS A 86 -10.06 -5.99 -12.15
C LYS A 86 -10.32 -4.59 -12.69
N HIS A 87 -9.61 -3.59 -12.16
CA HIS A 87 -9.78 -2.21 -12.59
C HIS A 87 -9.16 -2.00 -13.98
N ASN A 88 -9.82 -1.21 -14.80
CA ASN A 88 -9.28 -0.85 -16.12
C ASN A 88 -8.33 0.33 -15.98
N TRP A 89 -7.03 0.02 -15.91
CA TRP A 89 -5.99 1.05 -15.82
C TRP A 89 -5.72 1.61 -17.21
N ASN A 90 -6.28 2.80 -17.47
CA ASN A 90 -6.08 3.48 -18.76
C ASN A 90 -4.77 4.25 -18.71
N GLU A 91 -3.73 3.72 -19.40
CA GLU A 91 -2.40 4.32 -19.41
C GLU A 91 -2.40 5.75 -19.96
N GLU A 92 -3.22 6.04 -20.97
CA GLU A 92 -3.32 7.41 -21.51
C GLU A 92 -3.78 8.40 -20.47
N GLU A 93 -4.77 8.02 -19.66
CA GLU A 93 -5.28 8.86 -18.59
C GLU A 93 -4.20 9.14 -17.55
N TYR A 94 -3.41 8.13 -17.19
CA TYR A 94 -2.35 8.28 -16.20
C TYR A 94 -1.12 8.99 -16.77
N GLU A 95 -0.80 8.80 -18.04
CA GLU A 95 0.27 9.54 -18.68
C GLU A 95 -0.04 11.03 -18.70
N ASP A 96 -1.27 11.41 -19.04
CA ASP A 96 -1.70 12.79 -19.03
C ASP A 96 -1.62 13.38 -17.62
N ALA A 97 -2.00 12.63 -16.62
CA ALA A 97 -1.93 13.06 -15.22
C ALA A 97 -0.48 13.22 -14.73
N ALA A 98 0.45 12.45 -15.29
CA ALA A 98 1.86 12.51 -14.92
C ALA A 98 2.62 13.67 -15.56
N GLN A 99 2.04 14.27 -16.57
CA GLN A 99 2.61 15.43 -17.23
C GLN A 99 2.13 16.71 -16.59
#